data_90cba3d1d0bbb41df6e83ed75e7481de
#
_entry.id   90cba3d1d0bbb41df6e83ed75e7481de
#
_cell.length_a   1.000
_cell.length_b   1.000
_cell.length_c   1.000
_cell.angle_alpha   90.00
_cell.angle_beta   90.00
_cell.angle_gamma   90.00
#
_symmetry.space_group_name_H-M   'P 1'
#
loop_
_entity.id
_entity.type
_entity.pdbx_description
1 polymer ?
#
loop_
_entity_poly.entity_id
_entity_poly.type
_entity_poly.pdbx_seq_one_letter_code
_entity_poly.pdbx_strand_id
1 'polypeptide(L)'
;MKEQKVKNSLIKLVQGDITEMDTEVIVNAANAQLILGGGVAGAIKRKGGYIIQEECNKIGGSFVGGAVITTGGNLKAKYVIHAVGPRMGEDGEREKLKNATLNSLKLMDKHKLKSQNKQL
;
A
#
# COMPACT_ATOMS: atom_id res chain seq x y z
N MET A 1 -13.41 -2.95 -12.58
CA MET A 1 -12.04 -3.39 -12.38
C MET A 1 -11.16 -2.91 -13.53
N LYS A 2 -10.02 -2.35 -13.23
CA LYS A 2 -9.05 -1.91 -14.22
C LYS A 2 -7.73 -2.60 -13.98
N GLU A 3 -7.02 -2.85 -15.06
CA GLU A 3 -5.68 -3.42 -14.98
C GLU A 3 -4.70 -2.52 -15.69
N GLN A 4 -3.53 -2.39 -15.12
CA GLN A 4 -2.46 -1.58 -15.70
C GLN A 4 -1.14 -2.33 -15.51
N LYS A 5 -0.44 -2.51 -16.62
CA LYS A 5 0.81 -3.21 -16.61
C LYS A 5 1.95 -2.21 -16.47
N VAL A 6 2.82 -2.40 -15.49
CA VAL A 6 3.96 -1.54 -15.26
C VAL A 6 5.17 -2.43 -15.03
N LYS A 7 6.19 -2.31 -15.87
CA LYS A 7 7.35 -3.21 -15.84
C LYS A 7 6.88 -4.66 -15.93
N ASN A 8 7.23 -5.48 -14.98
CA ASN A 8 6.81 -6.88 -14.93
C ASN A 8 5.69 -7.10 -13.94
N SER A 9 5.06 -6.02 -13.48
CA SER A 9 4.01 -6.10 -12.48
C SER A 9 2.68 -5.74 -13.10
N LEU A 10 1.63 -6.34 -12.59
CA LEU A 10 0.26 -6.05 -12.99
C LEU A 10 -0.46 -5.39 -11.82
N ILE A 11 -0.97 -4.19 -12.05
CA ILE A 11 -1.75 -3.48 -11.05
C ILE A 11 -3.22 -3.61 -11.42
N LYS A 12 -3.97 -4.13 -10.50
CA LYS A 12 -5.40 -4.37 -10.69
C LYS A 12 -6.19 -3.48 -9.74
N LEU A 13 -7.06 -2.64 -10.30
CA LEU A 13 -7.93 -1.79 -9.50
C LEU A 13 -9.28 -2.48 -9.37
N VAL A 14 -9.68 -2.74 -8.14
CA VAL A 14 -10.88 -3.51 -7.84
C VAL A 14 -11.74 -2.72 -6.87
N GLN A 15 -13.04 -2.70 -7.12
CA GLN A 15 -13.99 -2.16 -6.15
C GLN A 15 -14.32 -3.26 -5.14
N GLY A 16 -14.49 -2.85 -3.90
CA GLY A 16 -14.84 -3.79 -2.85
C GLY A 16 -13.83 -3.77 -1.72
N ASP A 17 -13.81 -4.84 -0.97
CA ASP A 17 -12.99 -4.93 0.24
C ASP A 17 -11.57 -5.40 -0.10
N ILE A 18 -10.64 -4.46 -0.07
CA ILE A 18 -9.24 -4.75 -0.40
C ILE A 18 -8.63 -5.76 0.57
N THR A 19 -9.16 -5.85 1.80
CA THR A 19 -8.62 -6.78 2.80
C THR A 19 -8.93 -8.24 2.48
N GLU A 20 -9.83 -8.47 1.55
CA GLU A 20 -10.17 -9.82 1.10
C GLU A 20 -9.40 -10.23 -0.14
N MET A 21 -8.55 -9.36 -0.66
CA MET A 21 -7.80 -9.65 -1.88
C MET A 21 -6.77 -10.74 -1.64
N ASP A 22 -6.73 -11.69 -2.55
CA ASP A 22 -5.85 -12.85 -2.49
C ASP A 22 -4.60 -12.61 -3.35
N THR A 23 -4.04 -11.42 -3.24
CA THR A 23 -2.82 -11.05 -3.94
C THR A 23 -1.66 -11.10 -2.97
N GLU A 24 -0.44 -11.12 -3.50
CA GLU A 24 0.74 -11.14 -2.66
C GLU A 24 0.89 -9.85 -1.88
N VAL A 25 0.49 -8.73 -2.48
CA VAL A 25 0.62 -7.42 -1.85
C VAL A 25 -0.64 -6.59 -2.13
N ILE A 26 -1.03 -5.79 -1.15
CA ILE A 26 -2.04 -4.75 -1.34
C ILE A 26 -1.40 -3.42 -1.00
N VAL A 27 -1.95 -2.35 -1.58
CA VAL A 27 -1.44 -1.00 -1.36
C VAL A 27 -2.45 -0.21 -0.53
N ASN A 28 -1.99 0.36 0.55
CA ASN A 28 -2.78 1.17 1.46
C ASN A 28 -2.44 2.64 1.25
N ALA A 29 -3.46 3.48 1.13
CA ALA A 29 -3.26 4.92 1.10
C ALA A 29 -3.02 5.39 2.54
N ALA A 30 -1.79 5.75 2.83
CA ALA A 30 -1.35 6.02 4.20
C ALA A 30 -1.13 7.51 4.44
N ASN A 31 -1.09 7.87 5.72
CA ASN A 31 -0.63 9.20 6.12
C ASN A 31 0.85 9.13 6.47
N ALA A 32 1.48 10.31 6.58
CA ALA A 32 2.92 10.37 6.82
C ALA A 32 3.32 9.79 8.17
N GLN A 33 2.41 9.78 9.13
CA GLN A 33 2.65 9.22 10.45
C GLN A 33 2.55 7.70 10.46
N LEU A 34 2.02 7.10 9.39
CA LEU A 34 1.78 5.66 9.28
C LEU A 34 0.86 5.15 10.38
N ILE A 35 -0.16 5.93 10.70
CA ILE A 35 -1.17 5.54 11.68
C ILE A 35 -2.40 5.03 10.94
N LEU A 36 -2.75 3.78 11.20
CA LEU A 36 -3.90 3.15 10.59
C LEU A 36 -5.15 3.60 11.34
N GLY A 37 -5.84 4.57 10.77
CA GLY A 37 -7.00 5.18 11.40
C GLY A 37 -8.31 4.56 10.98
N GLY A 38 -9.04 5.27 10.12
CA GLY A 38 -10.35 4.82 9.65
C GLY A 38 -10.31 4.35 8.22
N GLY A 39 -11.50 4.07 7.68
CA GLY A 39 -11.63 3.66 6.28
C GLY A 39 -10.88 2.38 5.98
N VAL A 40 -10.22 2.35 4.81
CA VAL A 40 -9.47 1.17 4.37
C VAL A 40 -8.34 0.84 5.33
N ALA A 41 -7.62 1.86 5.79
CA ALA A 41 -6.52 1.65 6.73
C ALA A 41 -7.02 1.02 8.02
N GLY A 42 -8.16 1.47 8.52
CA GLY A 42 -8.76 0.88 9.71
C GLY A 42 -9.18 -0.57 9.51
N ALA A 43 -9.70 -0.88 8.32
CA ALA A 43 -10.08 -2.25 7.99
C ALA A 43 -8.84 -3.15 7.93
N ILE A 44 -7.75 -2.65 7.37
CA ILE A 44 -6.49 -3.38 7.32
C ILE A 44 -6.00 -3.70 8.73
N LYS A 45 -6.09 -2.73 9.64
CA LYS A 45 -5.68 -2.94 11.02
C LYS A 45 -6.56 -3.97 11.72
N ARG A 46 -7.88 -3.88 11.54
CA ARG A 46 -8.80 -4.80 12.20
C ARG A 46 -8.63 -6.22 11.71
N LYS A 47 -8.56 -6.41 10.39
CA LYS A 47 -8.49 -7.76 9.82
C LYS A 47 -7.09 -8.32 9.79
N GLY A 48 -6.09 -7.47 9.65
CA GLY A 48 -4.70 -7.91 9.63
C GLY A 48 -4.09 -8.05 11.01
N GLY A 49 -4.66 -7.38 12.00
CA GLY A 49 -4.16 -7.43 13.36
C GLY A 49 -3.24 -6.27 13.68
N TYR A 50 -3.01 -6.07 14.97
CA TYR A 50 -2.23 -4.92 15.44
C TYR A 50 -0.76 -4.99 15.02
N ILE A 51 -0.30 -6.17 14.63
CA ILE A 51 1.08 -6.36 14.18
C ILE A 51 1.46 -5.39 13.05
N ILE A 52 0.50 -5.08 12.18
CA ILE A 52 0.76 -4.17 11.08
C ILE A 52 1.06 -2.77 11.61
N GLN A 53 0.25 -2.32 12.60
CA GLN A 53 0.50 -1.03 13.22
C GLN A 53 1.82 -1.01 13.97
N GLU A 54 2.16 -2.12 14.63
CA GLU A 54 3.44 -2.20 15.34
C GLU A 54 4.61 -2.05 14.38
N GLU A 55 4.52 -2.67 13.22
CA GLU A 55 5.58 -2.54 12.22
C GLU A 55 5.66 -1.10 11.70
N CYS A 56 4.51 -0.48 11.46
CA CYS A 56 4.48 0.93 11.08
C CYS A 56 5.12 1.81 12.15
N ASN A 57 4.85 1.52 13.42
CA ASN A 57 5.44 2.27 14.53
C ASN A 57 6.95 2.15 14.58
N LYS A 58 7.47 0.97 14.26
CA LYS A 58 8.92 0.76 14.22
C LYS A 58 9.57 1.54 13.10
N ILE A 59 8.88 1.65 11.97
CA ILE A 59 9.36 2.46 10.86
C ILE A 59 9.36 3.94 11.24
N GLY A 60 8.34 4.37 11.96
CA GLY A 60 8.30 5.70 12.58
C GLY A 60 7.64 6.78 11.76
N GLY A 61 7.37 6.51 10.49
CA GLY A 61 6.75 7.48 9.61
C GLY A 61 7.37 7.48 8.24
N SER A 62 6.81 8.27 7.35
CA SER A 62 7.31 8.44 6.00
C SER A 62 7.00 9.85 5.53
N PHE A 63 7.52 10.22 4.38
CA PHE A 63 7.25 11.53 3.80
C PHE A 63 6.19 11.42 2.73
N VAL A 64 5.55 12.54 2.43
CA VAL A 64 4.56 12.58 1.34
C VAL A 64 5.29 12.30 0.03
N GLY A 65 4.78 11.34 -0.71
CA GLY A 65 5.45 10.83 -1.91
C GLY A 65 6.26 9.59 -1.65
N GLY A 66 6.40 9.18 -0.39
CA GLY A 66 7.13 7.99 -0.04
C GLY A 66 6.23 6.77 0.08
N ALA A 67 6.86 5.63 0.36
CA ALA A 67 6.15 4.38 0.58
C ALA A 67 6.99 3.47 1.45
N VAL A 68 6.32 2.68 2.28
CA VAL A 68 7.00 1.68 3.12
C VAL A 68 6.24 0.37 3.01
N ILE A 69 6.88 -0.72 3.39
CA ILE A 69 6.27 -2.04 3.31
C ILE A 69 6.27 -2.70 4.68
N THR A 70 5.15 -3.35 5.01
CA THR A 70 5.03 -4.18 6.20
C THR A 70 4.51 -5.54 5.79
N THR A 71 4.50 -6.48 6.73
CA THR A 71 3.81 -7.73 6.48
C THR A 71 2.30 -7.49 6.50
N GLY A 72 1.56 -8.46 6.00
CA GLY A 72 0.10 -8.39 5.99
C GLY A 72 -0.57 -8.93 7.25
N GLY A 73 0.22 -9.41 8.21
CA GLY A 73 -0.35 -10.00 9.41
C GLY A 73 -1.30 -11.14 9.05
N ASN A 74 -2.55 -11.01 9.52
CA ASN A 74 -3.57 -12.04 9.29
C ASN A 74 -4.33 -11.85 7.97
N LEU A 75 -3.96 -10.85 7.18
CA LEU A 75 -4.58 -10.65 5.88
C LEU A 75 -4.21 -11.76 4.92
N LYS A 76 -5.01 -11.92 3.87
CA LYS A 76 -4.68 -12.86 2.80
C LYS A 76 -3.43 -12.42 2.06
N ALA A 77 -3.25 -11.11 1.91
CA ALA A 77 -2.03 -10.55 1.31
C ALA A 77 -0.86 -10.75 2.26
N LYS A 78 0.28 -11.12 1.72
CA LYS A 78 1.48 -11.32 2.54
C LYS A 78 2.09 -10.00 2.99
N TYR A 79 1.92 -8.95 2.20
CA TYR A 79 2.55 -7.65 2.45
C TYR A 79 1.56 -6.53 2.21
N VAL A 80 1.78 -5.43 2.91
CA VAL A 80 1.06 -4.19 2.67
C VAL A 80 2.07 -3.11 2.35
N ILE A 81 1.89 -2.43 1.24
CA ILE A 81 2.68 -1.26 0.90
C ILE A 81 1.85 -0.04 1.30
N HIS A 82 2.41 0.77 2.19
CA HIS A 82 1.76 1.98 2.67
C HIS A 82 2.31 3.16 1.87
N ALA A 83 1.52 3.64 0.93
CA ALA A 83 1.92 4.72 0.04
C ALA A 83 1.36 6.02 0.59
N VAL A 84 2.24 7.00 0.82
CA VAL A 84 1.85 8.28 1.41
C VAL A 84 1.61 9.27 0.28
N GLY A 85 0.34 9.41 -0.10
CA GLY A 85 -0.06 10.37 -1.11
C GLY A 85 -0.29 11.76 -0.52
N PRO A 86 -0.44 12.76 -1.38
CA PRO A 86 -0.69 14.12 -0.94
C PRO A 86 -2.13 14.30 -0.49
N ARG A 87 -2.37 15.34 0.29
CA ARG A 87 -3.73 15.77 0.59
C ARG A 87 -4.30 16.44 -0.66
N MET A 88 -5.61 16.32 -0.83
CA MET A 88 -6.28 16.97 -1.95
C MET A 88 -6.05 18.48 -1.86
N GLY A 89 -5.61 19.07 -2.99
CA GLY A 89 -5.34 20.51 -3.05
C GLY A 89 -3.99 20.92 -2.51
N GLU A 90 -3.18 19.97 -2.04
CA GLU A 90 -1.84 20.27 -1.54
C GLU A 90 -0.93 20.67 -2.71
N ASP A 91 -0.01 21.62 -2.45
CA ASP A 91 0.96 22.04 -3.47
C ASP A 91 1.76 20.84 -3.96
N GLY A 92 1.88 20.72 -5.27
CA GLY A 92 2.62 19.62 -5.86
C GLY A 92 1.91 18.29 -5.78
N GLU A 93 0.60 18.30 -5.65
CA GLU A 93 -0.22 17.10 -5.48
C GLU A 93 0.09 16.03 -6.52
N ARG A 94 0.10 16.44 -7.79
CA ARG A 94 0.33 15.48 -8.89
C ARG A 94 1.70 14.84 -8.81
N GLU A 95 2.72 15.64 -8.52
CA GLU A 95 4.08 15.15 -8.41
C GLU A 95 4.24 14.21 -7.22
N LYS A 96 3.63 14.55 -6.09
CA LYS A 96 3.70 13.74 -4.89
C LYS A 96 2.98 12.41 -5.07
N LEU A 97 1.85 12.44 -5.76
CA LEU A 97 1.12 11.20 -6.05
C LEU A 97 1.95 10.30 -6.97
N LYS A 98 2.58 10.89 -7.98
CA LYS A 98 3.46 10.15 -8.88
C LYS A 98 4.60 9.51 -8.11
N ASN A 99 5.21 10.26 -7.20
CA ASN A 99 6.33 9.75 -6.40
C ASN A 99 5.91 8.61 -5.50
N ALA A 100 4.74 8.71 -4.86
CA ALA A 100 4.23 7.63 -4.00
C ALA A 100 4.02 6.35 -4.82
N THR A 101 3.48 6.50 -6.02
CA THR A 101 3.27 5.37 -6.91
C THR A 101 4.59 4.74 -7.33
N LEU A 102 5.56 5.56 -7.74
CA LEU A 102 6.86 5.06 -8.15
C LEU A 102 7.59 4.36 -7.01
N ASN A 103 7.53 4.94 -5.81
CA ASN A 103 8.17 4.34 -4.65
C ASN A 103 7.53 3.02 -4.27
N SER A 104 6.20 2.92 -4.42
CA SER A 104 5.50 1.65 -4.19
C SER A 104 5.97 0.59 -5.17
N LEU A 105 6.10 0.95 -6.44
CA LEU A 105 6.58 0.01 -7.46
C LEU A 105 8.01 -0.40 -7.21
N LYS A 106 8.86 0.51 -6.75
CA LYS A 106 10.24 0.19 -6.40
C LYS A 106 10.29 -0.81 -5.25
N LEU A 107 9.40 -0.68 -4.27
CA LEU A 107 9.35 -1.62 -3.16
C LEU A 107 8.94 -3.01 -3.63
N MET A 108 7.96 -3.08 -4.53
CA MET A 108 7.54 -4.35 -5.10
C MET A 108 8.70 -5.02 -5.83
N ASP A 109 9.43 -4.25 -6.62
CA ASP A 109 10.54 -4.75 -7.39
C ASP A 109 11.67 -5.22 -6.47
N LYS A 110 12.00 -4.41 -5.46
CA LYS A 110 13.06 -4.72 -4.50
C LYS A 110 12.78 -6.01 -3.76
N HIS A 111 11.54 -6.26 -3.41
CA HIS A 111 11.16 -7.46 -2.68
C HIS A 111 10.77 -8.60 -3.61
N LYS A 112 10.87 -8.38 -4.92
CA LYS A 112 10.53 -9.37 -5.96
C LYS A 112 9.11 -9.86 -5.83
N LEU A 113 8.21 -8.95 -5.49
CA LEU A 113 6.79 -9.26 -5.37
C LEU A 113 6.15 -9.18 -6.74
N LYS A 114 5.29 -10.15 -7.03
CA LYS A 114 4.56 -10.18 -8.28
C LYS A 114 3.08 -10.08 -7.96
N SER A 115 2.46 -9.14 -8.59
CA SER A 115 1.04 -8.99 -8.36
C SER A 115 0.27 -9.96 -9.21
N GLN A 116 0.81 -10.51 -9.75
CA GLN A 116 0.19 -11.34 -10.36
C GLN A 116 0.15 -12.41 -10.18
N ASN A 117 0.60 -12.18 -10.10
CA ASN A 117 0.79 -12.93 -10.18
C ASN A 117 0.22 -13.59 -9.65
N LYS A 118 0.03 -13.22 -9.54
CA LYS A 118 -0.67 -13.67 -8.94
C LYS A 118 -1.84 -13.02 -8.80
N GLN A 119 -2.29 -12.45 -9.10
CA GLN A 119 -3.12 -11.79 -9.26
C GLN A 119 -3.21 -10.98 -9.08
N LEU A 120 -3.17 -10.58 -9.04
CA LEU A 120 -3.30 -9.65 -8.93
C LEU A 120 -3.83 -9.55 -9.22
#